data_393bb8dfbc4d3d1198a66a6d76eb4000
#
_entry.id   393bb8dfbc4d3d1198a66a6d76eb4000
#
_cell.length_a   1.000
_cell.length_b   1.000
_cell.length_c   1.000
_cell.angle_alpha   90.00
_cell.angle_beta   90.00
_cell.angle_gamma   90.00
#
_symmetry.space_group_name_H-M   'P 1'
#
loop_
_entity.id
_entity.type
_entity.pdbx_description
1 polymer ?
#
loop_
_entity_poly.entity_id
_entity_poly.type
_entity_poly.pdbx_seq_one_letter_code
_entity_poly.pdbx_strand_id
1 'polypeptide(L)'
;MDVGDIVITEDIAIERKAKVHFVNSLIDKRLFPQLIDLAKNFKRPILLLEGEENIYAVRNLNPNVIRATLSAVSVDLRIPTLNTQSLYESAQMIATIAKRTRREKRNMENSS
;
A
#
# COMPACT_ATOMS: atom_id res chain seq x y z
N MET A 1 -4.66 -4.60 -13.49
CA MET A 1 -4.40 -5.06 -12.10
C MET A 1 -5.71 -5.07 -11.34
N ASP A 2 -6.02 -6.14 -10.67
CA ASP A 2 -7.24 -6.23 -9.88
C ASP A 2 -7.11 -5.34 -8.63
N VAL A 3 -8.25 -4.87 -8.14
CA VAL A 3 -8.28 -4.02 -6.96
C VAL A 3 -7.94 -4.87 -5.73
N GLY A 4 -6.85 -4.47 -5.05
CA GLY A 4 -6.35 -5.19 -3.89
C GLY A 4 -5.62 -6.47 -4.28
N ASP A 5 -4.31 -6.36 -4.54
CA ASP A 5 -3.49 -7.52 -4.92
C ASP A 5 -3.60 -8.66 -3.90
N ILE A 6 -3.68 -8.32 -2.62
CA ILE A 6 -3.71 -9.29 -1.53
C ILE A 6 -4.85 -8.91 -0.60
N VAL A 7 -5.86 -9.73 -0.54
CA VAL A 7 -7.01 -9.52 0.35
C VAL A 7 -6.80 -10.30 1.63
N ILE A 8 -6.75 -9.61 2.75
CA ILE A 8 -6.58 -10.20 4.07
C ILE A 8 -7.94 -10.52 4.67
N THR A 9 -8.86 -9.55 4.62
CA THR A 9 -10.25 -9.71 5.06
C THR A 9 -11.13 -8.91 4.09
N GLU A 10 -12.44 -8.94 4.27
CA GLU A 10 -13.32 -8.11 3.45
C GLU A 10 -13.04 -6.61 3.61
N ASP A 11 -12.42 -6.20 4.74
CA ASP A 11 -12.11 -4.79 5.01
C ASP A 11 -10.67 -4.42 4.73
N ILE A 12 -9.74 -5.37 4.77
CA ILE A 12 -8.29 -5.12 4.66
C ILE A 12 -7.74 -5.71 3.38
N ALA A 13 -7.14 -4.86 2.56
CA ALA A 13 -6.42 -5.28 1.37
C ALA A 13 -5.08 -4.56 1.29
N ILE A 14 -4.10 -5.23 0.73
CA ILE A 14 -2.76 -4.70 0.53
C ILE A 14 -2.50 -4.62 -0.97
N GLU A 15 -2.15 -3.42 -1.42
CA GLU A 15 -1.65 -3.21 -2.77
C GLU A 15 -0.12 -3.21 -2.68
N ARG A 16 0.53 -4.24 -3.23
CA ARG A 16 1.98 -4.32 -3.29
C ARG A 16 2.45 -3.70 -4.60
N LYS A 17 3.35 -2.75 -4.53
CA LYS A 17 3.83 -2.05 -5.70
C LYS A 17 5.32 -1.77 -5.56
N ALA A 18 6.11 -2.17 -6.56
CA ALA A 18 7.51 -1.81 -6.61
C ALA A 18 7.65 -0.29 -6.73
N LYS A 19 8.67 0.28 -6.10
CA LYS A 19 8.89 1.73 -6.14
C LYS A 19 9.00 2.27 -7.56
N VAL A 20 9.65 1.50 -8.44
CA VAL A 20 9.76 1.87 -9.86
C VAL A 20 8.37 1.94 -10.50
N HIS A 21 7.51 0.96 -10.23
CA HIS A 21 6.15 0.92 -10.77
C HIS A 21 5.28 2.03 -10.19
N PHE A 22 5.49 2.37 -8.91
CA PHE A 22 4.78 3.47 -8.27
C PHE A 22 5.05 4.79 -9.03
N VAL A 23 6.32 5.10 -9.26
CA VAL A 23 6.69 6.35 -9.96
C VAL A 23 6.21 6.32 -11.40
N ASN A 24 6.36 5.20 -12.10
CA ASN A 24 5.91 5.09 -13.49
C ASN A 24 4.38 5.22 -13.61
N SER A 25 3.63 4.63 -12.69
CA SER A 25 2.17 4.75 -12.72
C SER A 25 1.70 6.16 -12.36
N LEU A 26 2.47 6.90 -11.55
CA LEU A 26 2.21 8.31 -11.30
C LEU A 26 2.33 9.12 -12.60
N ILE A 27 3.43 8.93 -13.33
CA ILE A 27 3.70 9.61 -14.60
C ILE A 27 2.61 9.25 -15.62
N ASP A 28 2.21 7.99 -15.68
CA ASP A 28 1.19 7.51 -16.62
C ASP A 28 -0.24 7.88 -16.19
N LYS A 29 -0.39 8.55 -15.06
CA LYS A 29 -1.70 8.98 -14.53
C LYS A 29 -2.62 7.82 -14.15
N ARG A 30 -2.06 6.65 -13.84
CA ARG A 30 -2.82 5.47 -13.43
C ARG A 30 -2.82 5.25 -11.93
N LEU A 31 -1.85 5.87 -11.22
CA LEU A 31 -1.67 5.62 -9.79
C LEU A 31 -2.92 5.97 -8.97
N PHE A 32 -3.39 7.22 -9.08
CA PHE A 32 -4.51 7.68 -8.27
C PHE A 32 -5.82 6.94 -8.58
N PRO A 33 -6.18 6.70 -9.86
CA PRO A 33 -7.35 5.86 -10.12
C PRO A 33 -7.27 4.49 -9.47
N GLN A 34 -6.10 3.84 -9.49
CA GLN A 34 -5.90 2.54 -8.85
C GLN A 34 -6.07 2.62 -7.34
N LEU A 35 -5.47 3.63 -6.69
CA LEU A 35 -5.53 3.78 -5.24
C LEU A 35 -6.92 4.24 -4.77
N ILE A 36 -7.60 5.06 -5.55
CA ILE A 36 -8.97 5.46 -5.25
C ILE A 36 -9.90 4.25 -5.30
N ASP A 37 -9.72 3.37 -6.29
CA ASP A 37 -10.50 2.12 -6.37
C ASP A 37 -10.23 1.23 -5.15
N LEU A 38 -8.99 1.14 -4.73
CA LEU A 38 -8.63 0.39 -3.53
C LEU A 38 -9.36 0.95 -2.30
N ALA A 39 -9.34 2.27 -2.13
CA ALA A 39 -9.96 2.93 -1.00
C ALA A 39 -11.50 2.83 -1.04
N LYS A 40 -12.09 2.72 -2.22
CA LYS A 40 -13.54 2.54 -2.35
C LYS A 40 -14.00 1.13 -2.00
N ASN A 41 -13.15 0.14 -2.24
CA ASN A 41 -13.52 -1.28 -2.09
C ASN A 41 -13.17 -1.83 -0.72
N PHE A 42 -12.24 -1.20 0.00
CA PHE A 42 -11.77 -1.70 1.29
C PHE A 42 -11.72 -0.57 2.31
N LYS A 43 -12.23 -0.83 3.49
CA LYS A 43 -12.24 0.17 4.58
C LYS A 43 -10.84 0.44 5.13
N ARG A 44 -9.97 -0.55 5.07
CA ARG A 44 -8.60 -0.48 5.61
C ARG A 44 -7.60 -0.89 4.53
N PRO A 45 -7.42 -0.04 3.51
CA PRO A 45 -6.44 -0.32 2.46
C PRO A 45 -5.03 -0.02 2.93
N ILE A 46 -4.05 -0.74 2.40
CA ILE A 46 -2.64 -0.55 2.72
C ILE A 46 -1.85 -0.56 1.42
N LEU A 47 -0.94 0.39 1.26
CA LEU A 47 0.01 0.40 0.16
C LEU A 47 1.36 -0.09 0.68
N LEU A 48 1.91 -1.11 0.03
CA LEU A 48 3.22 -1.66 0.37
C LEU A 48 4.18 -1.33 -0.77
N LEU A 49 5.13 -0.43 -0.51
CA LEU A 49 6.15 -0.03 -1.47
C LEU A 49 7.39 -0.89 -1.28
N GLU A 50 7.75 -1.62 -2.33
CA GLU A 50 8.83 -2.60 -2.30
C GLU A 50 10.00 -2.16 -3.16
N GLY A 51 11.22 -2.31 -2.65
CA GLY A 51 12.43 -2.07 -3.40
C GLY A 51 13.46 -1.30 -2.61
N GLU A 52 14.72 -1.41 -3.04
CA GLU A 52 15.84 -0.72 -2.42
C GLU A 52 16.07 0.66 -3.05
N GLU A 53 15.41 0.95 -4.17
CA GLU A 53 15.60 2.18 -4.90
C GLU A 53 15.21 3.40 -4.06
N ASN A 54 15.92 4.49 -4.28
CA ASN A 54 15.48 5.78 -3.78
C ASN A 54 14.31 6.26 -4.66
N ILE A 55 13.14 6.36 -4.08
CA ILE A 55 11.92 6.71 -4.81
C ILE A 55 12.05 8.07 -5.53
N TYR A 56 12.87 8.98 -4.98
CA TYR A 56 13.10 10.31 -5.56
C TYR A 56 14.06 10.27 -6.77
N ALA A 57 14.77 9.16 -6.95
CA ALA A 57 15.78 9.01 -7.98
C ALA A 57 15.35 8.09 -9.13
N VAL A 58 14.16 7.51 -9.06
CA VAL A 58 13.67 6.59 -10.10
C VAL A 58 13.52 7.30 -11.44
N ARG A 59 13.00 8.52 -11.42
CA ARG A 59 12.85 9.34 -12.61
C ARG A 59 13.27 10.76 -12.27
N ASN A 60 13.60 11.54 -13.31
CA ASN A 60 14.01 12.92 -13.13
C ASN A 60 12.80 13.83 -12.91
N LEU A 61 12.21 13.73 -11.73
CA LEU A 61 11.07 14.54 -11.31
C LEU A 61 11.49 15.47 -10.17
N ASN A 62 10.80 16.59 -10.07
CA ASN A 62 10.95 17.45 -8.89
C ASN A 62 10.59 16.63 -7.64
N PRO A 63 11.47 16.57 -6.62
CA PRO A 63 11.16 15.83 -5.39
C PRO A 63 9.83 16.21 -4.73
N ASN A 64 9.38 17.45 -4.92
CA ASN A 64 8.09 17.89 -4.36
C ASN A 64 6.90 17.18 -4.99
N VAL A 65 7.02 16.70 -6.23
CA VAL A 65 5.97 15.91 -6.88
C VAL A 65 5.79 14.59 -6.12
N ILE A 66 6.90 13.93 -5.77
CA ILE A 66 6.85 12.67 -5.02
C ILE A 66 6.31 12.91 -3.59
N ARG A 67 6.79 13.98 -2.93
CA ARG A 67 6.28 14.31 -1.58
C ARG A 67 4.79 14.61 -1.58
N ALA A 68 4.32 15.37 -2.56
CA ALA A 68 2.90 15.68 -2.70
C ALA A 68 2.08 14.41 -2.96
N THR A 69 2.60 13.50 -3.77
CA THR A 69 1.95 12.23 -4.06
C THR A 69 1.82 11.37 -2.80
N LEU A 70 2.92 11.20 -2.06
CA LEU A 70 2.90 10.42 -0.82
C LEU A 70 1.97 11.05 0.22
N SER A 71 1.95 12.38 0.30
CA SER A 71 1.05 13.10 1.18
C SER A 71 -0.42 12.85 0.80
N ALA A 72 -0.75 12.93 -0.48
CA ALA A 72 -2.11 12.70 -0.95
C ALA A 72 -2.57 11.27 -0.66
N VAL A 73 -1.70 10.29 -0.88
CA VAL A 73 -2.02 8.89 -0.61
C VAL A 73 -2.27 8.68 0.89
N SER A 74 -1.38 9.18 1.74
CA SER A 74 -1.44 8.92 3.18
C SER A 74 -2.50 9.76 3.88
N VAL A 75 -2.62 11.03 3.53
CA VAL A 75 -3.50 11.98 4.23
C VAL A 75 -4.88 12.03 3.59
N ASP A 76 -4.93 12.27 2.27
CA ASP A 76 -6.21 12.48 1.59
C ASP A 76 -6.96 11.16 1.38
N LEU A 77 -6.28 10.14 0.89
CA LEU A 77 -6.88 8.83 0.66
C LEU A 77 -6.88 7.94 1.91
N ARG A 78 -6.13 8.32 2.93
CA ARG A 78 -6.01 7.56 4.19
C ARG A 78 -5.52 6.14 3.96
N ILE A 79 -4.56 5.99 3.06
CA ILE A 79 -3.93 4.71 2.76
C ILE A 79 -2.56 4.67 3.42
N PRO A 80 -2.40 3.94 4.54
CA PRO A 80 -1.08 3.78 5.15
C PRO A 80 -0.09 3.21 4.14
N THR A 81 1.12 3.74 4.12
CA THR A 81 2.16 3.32 3.20
C THR A 81 3.29 2.70 4.00
N LEU A 82 3.55 1.42 3.75
CA LEU A 82 4.64 0.67 4.36
C LEU A 82 5.74 0.46 3.33
N ASN A 83 6.99 0.35 3.79
CA ASN A 83 8.13 0.15 2.92
C ASN A 83 8.80 -1.19 3.24
N THR A 84 9.14 -1.92 2.19
CA THR A 84 9.95 -3.14 2.29
C THR A 84 11.05 -3.08 1.25
N GLN A 85 12.13 -3.83 1.48
CA GLN A 85 13.29 -3.80 0.60
C GLN A 85 13.27 -4.87 -0.48
N SER A 86 12.51 -5.95 -0.25
CA SER A 86 12.53 -7.11 -1.12
C SER A 86 11.19 -7.83 -1.09
N LEU A 87 11.02 -8.72 -2.06
CA LEU A 87 9.84 -9.62 -2.08
C LEU A 87 9.76 -10.46 -0.82
N TYR A 88 10.91 -10.94 -0.32
CA TYR A 88 10.96 -11.72 0.91
C TYR A 88 10.45 -10.91 2.11
N GLU A 89 10.92 -9.69 2.25
CA GLU A 89 10.48 -8.81 3.33
C GLU A 89 9.00 -8.46 3.19
N SER A 90 8.52 -8.25 1.97
CA SER A 90 7.09 -8.00 1.72
C SER A 90 6.26 -9.19 2.18
N ALA A 91 6.70 -10.41 1.86
CA ALA A 91 5.99 -11.62 2.29
C ALA A 91 5.90 -11.71 3.81
N GLN A 92 6.99 -11.38 4.51
CA GLN A 92 7.01 -11.36 5.97
C GLN A 92 6.08 -10.29 6.55
N MET A 93 6.05 -9.11 5.95
CA MET A 93 5.17 -8.02 6.38
C MET A 93 3.71 -8.42 6.21
N ILE A 94 3.36 -8.98 5.06
CA ILE A 94 2.00 -9.43 4.76
C ILE A 94 1.56 -10.53 5.75
N ALA A 95 2.44 -11.50 6.00
CA ALA A 95 2.16 -12.57 6.96
C ALA A 95 1.95 -12.01 8.37
N THR A 96 2.72 -11.01 8.77
CA THR A 96 2.59 -10.34 10.06
C THR A 96 1.24 -9.64 10.18
N ILE A 97 0.83 -8.92 9.15
CA ILE A 97 -0.46 -8.22 9.14
C ILE A 97 -1.60 -9.23 9.24
N ALA A 98 -1.55 -10.31 8.45
CA ALA A 98 -2.57 -11.34 8.48
C ALA A 98 -2.69 -12.00 9.85
N LYS A 99 -1.55 -12.32 10.46
CA LYS A 99 -1.51 -12.95 11.78
C LYS A 99 -2.07 -12.04 12.88
N ARG A 100 -1.69 -10.76 12.85
CA ARG A 100 -2.19 -9.78 13.82
C ARG A 100 -3.69 -9.56 13.66
N THR A 101 -4.18 -9.52 12.43
CA THR A 101 -5.60 -9.34 12.14
C THR A 101 -6.41 -10.50 12.70
N ARG A 102 -5.94 -11.74 12.53
CA ARG A 102 -6.62 -12.92 13.08
C ARG A 102 -6.65 -12.91 14.61
N ARG A 103 -5.54 -12.47 15.22
CA ARG A 103 -5.43 -12.35 16.67
C ARG A 103 -6.40 -11.30 17.22
N GLU A 104 -6.47 -10.14 16.57
CA GLU A 104 -7.39 -9.07 16.93
C GLU A 104 -8.84 -9.54 16.87
N LYS A 105 -9.20 -10.21 15.78
CA LYS A 105 -10.56 -10.76 15.63
C LYS A 105 -10.89 -11.76 16.72
N ARG A 106 -9.97 -12.67 17.05
CA ARG A 106 -10.15 -13.65 18.10
C ARG A 106 -10.34 -13.00 19.47
N ASN A 107 -9.54 -11.97 19.76
CA ASN A 107 -9.65 -11.23 21.02
C ASN A 107 -11.00 -10.52 21.14
N MET A 108 -11.49 -9.94 20.06
CA MET A 108 -12.79 -9.29 20.03
C MET A 108 -13.93 -10.29 20.26
N GLU A 109 -13.84 -11.48 19.66
CA GLU A 109 -14.84 -12.53 19.85
C GLU A 109 -14.87 -13.05 21.29
N ASN A 110 -13.72 -13.05 21.96
CA ASN A 110 -13.59 -13.57 23.32
C ASN A 110 -13.86 -12.54 24.41
N SER A 111 -14.04 -11.26 24.05
CA SER A 111 -14.15 -10.17 25.03
C SER A 111 -15.60 -9.77 25.32
N SER A 112 -16.56 -10.47 24.82
CA SER A 112 -17.97 -10.18 25.04
C SER A 112 -18.48 -10.63 26.43
#